data_f6f23840f9754dc35ddf21318febf7f0
#
_entry.id   f6f23840f9754dc35ddf21318febf7f0
#
_cell.length_a   1.000
_cell.length_b   1.000
_cell.length_c   1.000
_cell.angle_alpha   90.00
_cell.angle_beta   90.00
_cell.angle_gamma   90.00
#
_symmetry.space_group_name_H-M   'P 1'
#
loop_
_entity.id
_entity.type
_entity.pdbx_description
1 polymer ?
#
loop_
_entity_poly.entity_id
_entity_poly.type
_entity_poly.pdbx_seq_one_letter_code
_entity_poly.pdbx_strand_id
1 'polypeptide(L)' 'MRELVRVAVAGDVTEAEEIQEILRSAGIEAELGDGEDDSVTVSVPESSVEEAQDAIEAMTEPDDMIGEP' A
#
# COMPACT_ATOMS: atom_id res chain seq x y z
N MET A 1 -8.25 -9.67 18.24
CA MET A 1 -8.46 -8.48 17.59
C MET A 1 -7.31 -8.13 16.76
N ARG A 2 -7.51 -7.70 15.55
CA ARG A 2 -6.44 -7.33 14.73
C ARG A 2 -6.14 -5.91 14.81
N GLU A 3 -4.91 -5.54 14.77
CA GLU A 3 -4.54 -4.16 14.76
C GLU A 3 -4.24 -3.79 13.36
N LEU A 4 -4.66 -2.63 12.92
CA LEU A 4 -4.34 -2.13 11.60
C LEU A 4 -3.13 -1.24 11.69
N VAL A 5 -2.22 -1.41 10.75
CA VAL A 5 -0.99 -0.64 10.73
C VAL A 5 -0.96 0.12 9.41
N ARG A 6 -0.69 1.42 9.48
CA ARG A 6 -0.64 2.23 8.30
C ARG A 6 0.64 1.91 7.54
N VAL A 7 0.50 1.54 6.29
CA VAL A 7 1.66 1.20 5.47
C VAL A 7 1.88 2.18 4.34
N ALA A 8 0.91 3.03 4.06
CA ALA A 8 1.07 4.00 2.98
C ALA A 8 0.10 5.15 3.18
N VAL A 9 0.42 6.28 2.57
CA VAL A 9 -0.45 7.44 2.59
C VAL A 9 -0.55 7.91 1.15
N ALA A 10 -1.76 7.99 0.64
CA ALA A 10 -2.00 8.40 -0.72
C ALA A 10 -2.47 9.84 -0.75
N GLY A 11 -2.23 10.52 -1.84
CA GLY A 11 -2.64 11.91 -1.94
C GLY A 11 -4.10 12.08 -2.21
N ASP A 12 -4.77 11.09 -2.74
CA ASP A 12 -6.19 11.18 -2.96
C ASP A 12 -6.78 9.79 -2.96
N VAL A 13 -8.10 9.73 -3.11
CA VAL A 13 -8.79 8.45 -3.03
C VAL A 13 -8.43 7.55 -4.19
N THR A 14 -8.24 8.10 -5.36
CA THR A 14 -7.92 7.29 -6.52
C THR A 14 -6.60 6.56 -6.32
N GLU A 15 -5.61 7.29 -5.83
CA GLU A 15 -4.32 6.68 -5.59
C GLU A 15 -4.43 5.62 -4.50
N ALA A 16 -5.20 5.91 -3.48
CA ALA A 16 -5.37 4.96 -2.39
C ALA A 16 -6.05 3.69 -2.88
N GLU A 17 -7.00 3.84 -3.78
CA GLU A 17 -7.67 2.67 -4.30
C GLU A 17 -6.74 1.82 -5.15
N GLU A 18 -5.84 2.47 -5.86
CA GLU A 18 -4.87 1.73 -6.64
C GLU A 18 -3.97 0.90 -5.74
N ILE A 19 -3.53 1.50 -4.64
CA ILE A 19 -2.69 0.78 -3.70
C ILE A 19 -3.50 -0.36 -3.10
N GLN A 20 -4.75 -0.10 -2.76
CA GLN A 20 -5.60 -1.12 -2.19
C GLN A 20 -5.77 -2.30 -3.15
N GLU A 21 -5.92 -2.01 -4.42
CA GLU A 21 -6.08 -3.07 -5.38
C GLU A 21 -4.84 -3.92 -5.52
N ILE A 22 -3.67 -3.30 -5.49
CA ILE A 22 -2.44 -4.02 -5.54
C ILE A 22 -2.32 -4.95 -4.35
N LEU A 23 -2.67 -4.46 -3.16
CA LEU A 23 -2.60 -5.29 -1.98
C LEU A 23 -3.61 -6.43 -2.05
N ARG A 24 -4.79 -6.15 -2.59
CA ARG A 24 -5.79 -7.15 -2.70
C ARG A 24 -5.35 -8.24 -3.65
N SER A 25 -4.67 -7.88 -4.74
CA SER A 25 -4.15 -8.86 -5.66
C SER A 25 -3.14 -9.77 -4.99
N ALA A 26 -2.47 -9.26 -3.98
CA ALA A 26 -1.50 -10.06 -3.25
C ALA A 26 -2.15 -10.85 -2.10
N GLY A 27 -3.47 -10.79 -2.00
CA GLY A 27 -4.15 -11.51 -0.94
C GLY A 27 -4.18 -10.78 0.38
N ILE A 28 -3.93 -9.47 0.38
CA ILE A 28 -3.88 -8.70 1.60
C ILE A 28 -5.08 -7.80 1.68
N GLU A 29 -5.75 -7.80 2.82
CA GLU A 29 -6.87 -6.92 3.03
C GLU A 29 -6.38 -5.58 3.45
N ALA A 30 -6.70 -4.53 2.74
CA ALA A 30 -6.26 -3.19 3.09
C ALA A 30 -7.48 -2.33 3.36
N GLU A 31 -7.33 -1.41 4.29
CA GLU A 31 -8.42 -0.50 4.65
C GLU A 31 -7.98 0.92 4.40
N LEU A 32 -8.88 1.72 3.89
CA LEU A 32 -8.59 3.11 3.62
C LEU A 32 -9.20 3.96 4.72
N GLY A 33 -8.48 5.00 5.10
CA GLY A 33 -8.96 5.90 6.14
C GLY A 33 -8.58 7.32 5.84
N ASP A 34 -9.13 8.24 6.60
CA ASP A 34 -8.84 9.64 6.39
C ASP A 34 -7.49 10.00 6.97
N GLY A 35 -6.72 10.73 6.23
CA GLY A 35 -5.46 11.25 6.72
C GLY A 35 -5.55 12.74 6.87
N GLU A 36 -4.41 13.40 6.92
CA GLU A 36 -4.38 14.82 7.06
C GLU A 36 -4.39 15.48 5.71
N ASP A 37 -4.94 16.66 5.61
CA ASP A 37 -4.93 17.44 4.39
C ASP A 37 -5.52 16.66 3.22
N ASP A 38 -6.64 16.03 3.44
CA ASP A 38 -7.34 15.31 2.40
C ASP A 38 -6.57 14.09 1.89
N SER A 39 -5.54 13.69 2.59
CA SER A 39 -4.86 12.48 2.18
C SER A 39 -5.65 11.26 2.65
N VAL A 40 -5.28 10.11 2.15
CA VAL A 40 -5.96 8.88 2.50
C VAL A 40 -4.92 7.89 2.98
N THR A 41 -5.16 7.30 4.13
CA THR A 41 -4.21 6.32 4.66
C THR A 41 -4.62 4.94 4.20
N VAL A 42 -3.62 4.08 4.00
CA VAL A 42 -3.85 2.70 3.63
C VAL A 42 -3.26 1.85 4.74
N SER A 43 -4.09 1.04 5.37
CA SER A 43 -3.66 0.24 6.50
C SER A 43 -3.96 -1.23 6.25
N VAL A 44 -3.18 -2.09 6.85
CA VAL A 44 -3.37 -3.53 6.73
C VAL A 44 -3.25 -4.15 8.11
N PRO A 45 -3.73 -5.37 8.29
CA PRO A 45 -3.57 -6.03 9.58
C PRO A 45 -2.10 -6.22 9.90
N GLU A 46 -1.79 -6.19 11.17
CA GLU A 46 -0.42 -6.28 11.59
C GLU A 46 0.27 -7.52 11.02
N SER A 47 -0.44 -8.62 10.90
CA SER A 47 0.18 -9.83 10.39
C SER A 47 0.49 -9.75 8.89
N SER A 48 0.00 -8.74 8.20
CA SER A 48 0.24 -8.60 6.78
C SER A 48 1.17 -7.44 6.45
N VAL A 49 1.74 -6.80 7.46
CA VAL A 49 2.53 -5.61 7.22
C VAL A 49 3.72 -5.90 6.31
N GLU A 50 4.41 -6.97 6.56
CA GLU A 50 5.60 -7.26 5.78
C GLU A 50 5.24 -7.54 4.33
N GLU A 51 4.19 -8.30 4.12
CA GLU A 51 3.77 -8.58 2.77
C GLU A 51 3.28 -7.32 2.08
N ALA A 52 2.59 -6.48 2.81
CA ALA A 52 2.09 -5.25 2.23
C ALA A 52 3.23 -4.34 1.82
N GLN A 53 4.25 -4.23 2.66
CA GLN A 53 5.37 -3.39 2.34
C GLN A 53 6.12 -3.92 1.13
N ASP A 54 6.22 -5.22 1.02
CA ASP A 54 6.89 -5.82 -0.11
C ASP A 54 6.11 -5.53 -1.39
N ALA A 55 4.80 -5.60 -1.35
CA ALA A 55 3.98 -5.33 -2.52
C ALA A 55 4.08 -3.88 -2.93
N ILE A 56 4.10 -2.97 -1.95
CA ILE A 56 4.19 -1.57 -2.26
C ILE A 56 5.56 -1.23 -2.82
N GLU A 57 6.59 -1.84 -2.29
CA GLU A 57 7.92 -1.60 -2.79
C GLU A 57 8.05 -2.08 -4.22
N ALA A 58 7.47 -3.20 -4.54
CA ALA A 58 7.54 -3.72 -5.89
C ALA A 58 6.86 -2.77 -6.86
N MET A 59 5.79 -2.13 -6.40
CA MET A 59 5.08 -1.23 -7.25
C MET A 59 5.84 0.04 -7.48
N THR A 60 6.62 0.51 -6.53
CA THR A 60 7.32 1.76 -6.68
C THR A 60 8.75 1.59 -7.14
N GLU A 61 9.21 0.39 -7.28
CA GLU A 61 10.58 0.20 -7.66
C GLU A 61 10.77 0.51 -9.10
N PRO A 62 11.82 1.22 -9.46
CA PRO A 62 12.01 1.59 -10.83
C PRO A 62 12.42 0.40 -11.65
N ASP A 63 11.98 0.37 -12.87
CA ASP A 63 12.31 -0.67 -13.66
C ASP A 63 13.61 -0.56 -14.23
N ASP A 64 14.12 0.60 -14.30
CA ASP A 64 15.32 0.82 -14.95
C ASP A 64 16.43 0.06 -14.43
N MET A 65 16.33 -0.39 -13.33
CA MET A 65 17.40 -0.98 -12.76
C MET A 65 17.83 -2.05 -13.61
N ILE A 66 17.10 -2.46 -14.43
CA ILE A 66 17.48 -3.45 -15.09
C ILE A 66 18.36 -3.17 -16.08
N GLY A 67 18.36 -2.51 -16.55
CA GLY A 67 19.13 -2.29 -17.43
C GLY A 67 20.31 -2.76 -17.65
N GLU A 68 20.73 -3.08 -17.59
CA GLU A 68 21.73 -3.17 -17.74
C GLU A 68 22.12 -3.66 -18.45
N PRO A 69 22.51 -3.71 -19.00
CA PRO A 69 23.05 -4.06 -19.64
C PRO A 69 23.69 -4.31 -20.18
#